data_27ba49db01db4588acb5688d5609424f
#
_entry.id   27ba49db01db4588acb5688d5609424f
#
_cell.length_a   1.000
_cell.length_b   1.000
_cell.length_c   1.000
_cell.angle_alpha   90.00
_cell.angle_beta   90.00
_cell.angle_gamma   90.00
#
_symmetry.space_group_name_H-M   'P 1'
#
loop_
_entity.id
_entity.type
_entity.pdbx_description
1 polymer ?
#
loop_
_entity_poly.entity_id
_entity_poly.type
_entity_poly.pdbx_seq_one_letter_code
_entity_poly.pdbx_strand_id
1 'polypeptide(L)'
;MKPTVIATIVCLIAVVSEALVTGSDPRSRFRRLRLPSYSPGFRIWILIGLVYYVMCFVILRHLLSAADFSGLHRSALVLVIAMLGGNAAWNALFFRLNALRLSFLAFLPYGMLAVAQTVLMIPIYAFGGVLLSAYCG
;
A
#
# COMPACT_ATOMS: atom_id res chain seq x y z
N MET A 1 16.99 2.62 17.51
CA MET A 1 15.52 2.55 17.71
C MET A 1 15.04 1.13 17.45
N LYS A 2 14.00 0.66 18.17
CA LYS A 2 13.46 -0.70 17.94
C LYS A 2 12.80 -0.74 16.54
N PRO A 3 12.98 -1.82 15.74
CA PRO A 3 12.39 -1.96 14.41
C PRO A 3 10.88 -1.68 14.36
N THR A 4 10.16 -2.11 15.40
CA THR A 4 8.72 -1.86 15.57
C THR A 4 8.39 -0.37 15.59
N VAL A 5 9.19 0.45 16.29
CA VAL A 5 8.96 1.89 16.40
C VAL A 5 9.15 2.57 15.03
N ILE A 6 10.20 2.18 14.30
CA ILE A 6 10.45 2.73 12.95
C ILE A 6 9.31 2.33 12.00
N ALA A 7 8.92 1.06 11.98
CA ALA A 7 7.81 0.59 11.14
C ALA A 7 6.50 1.32 11.47
N THR A 8 6.20 1.53 12.76
CA THR A 8 5.01 2.29 13.18
C THR A 8 5.06 3.73 12.67
N ILE A 9 6.19 4.41 12.84
CA ILE A 9 6.33 5.82 12.40
C ILE A 9 6.15 5.92 10.88
N VAL A 10 6.79 5.04 10.10
CA VAL A 10 6.68 5.02 8.64
C VAL A 10 5.22 4.79 8.20
N CYS A 11 4.53 3.81 8.78
CA CYS A 11 3.13 3.56 8.46
C CYS A 11 2.23 4.73 8.86
N LEU A 12 2.45 5.35 10.03
CA LEU A 12 1.69 6.53 10.46
C LEU A 12 1.90 7.72 9.50
N ILE A 13 3.14 7.99 9.11
CA ILE A 13 3.43 9.04 8.12
C ILE A 13 2.69 8.75 6.81
N ALA A 14 2.70 7.50 6.33
CA ALA A 14 2.02 7.12 5.11
C ALA A 14 0.49 7.30 5.23
N VAL A 15 -0.14 6.86 6.33
CA VAL A 15 -1.58 7.05 6.59
C VAL A 15 -1.95 8.53 6.66
N VAL A 16 -1.16 9.34 7.37
CA VAL A 16 -1.41 10.78 7.47
C VAL A 16 -1.27 11.45 6.10
N SER A 17 -0.23 11.11 5.35
CA SER A 17 -0.02 11.62 3.98
C SER A 17 -1.19 11.25 3.07
N GLU A 18 -1.67 10.01 3.13
CA GLU A 18 -2.83 9.56 2.38
C GLU A 18 -4.10 10.33 2.78
N ALA A 19 -4.35 10.50 4.07
CA ALA A 19 -5.49 11.28 4.55
C ALA A 19 -5.46 12.73 4.04
N LEU A 20 -4.29 13.37 4.05
CA LEU A 20 -4.10 14.74 3.57
C LEU A 20 -4.34 14.85 2.06
N VAL A 21 -3.85 13.91 1.26
CA VAL A 21 -4.02 13.95 -0.20
C VAL A 21 -5.42 13.53 -0.63
N THR A 22 -6.10 12.65 0.12
CA THR A 22 -7.48 12.23 -0.14
C THR A 22 -8.47 13.37 0.10
N GLY A 23 -8.19 14.24 1.08
CA GLY A 23 -9.01 15.42 1.40
C GLY A 23 -10.14 15.14 2.39
N SER A 24 -10.90 16.19 2.73
CA SER A 24 -11.82 16.22 3.88
C SER A 24 -13.10 15.39 3.75
N ASP A 25 -13.51 15.01 2.54
CA ASP A 25 -14.77 14.27 2.35
C ASP A 25 -14.68 13.17 1.28
N PRO A 26 -13.93 12.08 1.57
CA PRO A 26 -13.77 10.98 0.61
C PRO A 26 -15.08 10.22 0.35
N ARG A 27 -16.00 10.20 1.34
CA ARG A 27 -17.28 9.49 1.22
C ARG A 27 -18.22 10.12 0.20
N SER A 28 -18.35 11.43 0.21
CA SER A 28 -19.20 12.12 -0.76
C SER A 28 -18.61 12.08 -2.17
N ARG A 29 -17.27 12.16 -2.27
CA ARG A 29 -16.56 11.98 -3.54
C ARG A 29 -16.77 10.58 -4.10
N PHE A 30 -16.63 9.54 -3.28
CA PHE A 30 -16.89 8.16 -3.68
C PHE A 30 -18.31 7.96 -4.21
N ARG A 31 -19.32 8.58 -3.58
CA ARG A 31 -20.73 8.51 -4.04
C ARG A 31 -20.96 9.19 -5.39
N ARG A 32 -20.16 10.16 -5.76
CA ARG A 32 -20.26 10.86 -7.07
C ARG A 32 -19.62 10.09 -8.21
N LEU A 33 -18.78 9.08 -7.90
CA LEU A 33 -18.14 8.24 -8.91
C LEU A 33 -19.20 7.30 -9.51
N ARG A 34 -19.26 7.26 -10.83
CA ARG A 34 -20.06 6.26 -11.56
C ARG A 34 -19.30 4.94 -11.59
N LEU A 35 -19.36 4.21 -10.48
CA LEU A 35 -18.73 2.91 -10.36
C LEU A 35 -19.69 1.82 -10.87
N PRO A 36 -19.16 0.71 -11.43
CA PRO A 36 -19.95 -0.45 -11.80
C PRO A 36 -20.73 -1.01 -10.60
N SER A 37 -21.88 -1.65 -10.86
CA SER A 37 -22.75 -2.21 -9.81
C SER A 37 -22.09 -3.27 -8.92
N TYR A 38 -21.05 -3.92 -9.43
CA TYR A 38 -20.23 -4.91 -8.69
C TYR A 38 -19.08 -4.29 -7.89
N SER A 39 -18.91 -2.97 -7.92
CA SER A 39 -17.85 -2.31 -7.17
C SER A 39 -18.11 -2.40 -5.67
N PRO A 40 -17.08 -2.73 -4.86
CA PRO A 40 -17.22 -2.78 -3.40
C PRO A 40 -17.69 -1.43 -2.83
N GLY A 41 -18.53 -1.50 -1.79
CA GLY A 41 -18.97 -0.31 -1.07
C GLY A 41 -17.81 0.40 -0.34
N PHE A 42 -17.98 1.68 -0.04
CA PHE A 42 -16.94 2.52 0.59
C PHE A 42 -16.34 1.91 1.88
N ARG A 43 -17.15 1.21 2.68
CA ARG A 43 -16.68 0.53 3.90
C ARG A 43 -15.69 -0.59 3.60
N ILE A 44 -15.91 -1.32 2.52
CA ILE A 44 -15.02 -2.41 2.08
C ILE A 44 -13.68 -1.80 1.61
N TRP A 45 -13.69 -0.67 0.92
CA TRP A 45 -12.48 0.05 0.54
C TRP A 45 -11.65 0.50 1.75
N ILE A 46 -12.30 0.98 2.82
CA ILE A 46 -11.60 1.31 4.07
C ILE A 46 -10.97 0.06 4.69
N LEU A 47 -11.69 -1.06 4.72
CA LEU A 47 -11.18 -2.32 5.27
C LEU A 47 -9.96 -2.82 4.48
N ILE A 48 -10.02 -2.78 3.14
CA ILE A 48 -8.90 -3.14 2.27
C ILE A 48 -7.67 -2.26 2.58
N GLY A 49 -7.87 -0.96 2.73
CA GLY A 49 -6.80 -0.03 3.10
C GLY A 49 -6.20 -0.34 4.47
N LEU A 50 -7.03 -0.68 5.46
CA LEU A 50 -6.55 -1.08 6.80
C LEU A 50 -5.70 -2.35 6.75
N VAL A 51 -6.18 -3.38 6.06
CA VAL A 51 -5.44 -4.65 5.84
C VAL A 51 -4.10 -4.38 5.14
N TYR A 52 -4.10 -3.51 4.14
CA TYR A 52 -2.89 -3.09 3.44
C TYR A 52 -1.84 -2.49 4.40
N TYR A 53 -2.24 -1.57 5.27
CA TYR A 53 -1.30 -0.95 6.23
C TYR A 53 -0.78 -1.94 7.27
N VAL A 54 -1.63 -2.86 7.74
CA VAL A 54 -1.20 -3.94 8.65
C VAL A 54 -0.16 -4.84 7.96
N MET A 55 -0.40 -5.20 6.71
CA MET A 55 0.54 -5.99 5.90
C MET A 55 1.87 -5.24 5.72
N CYS A 56 1.85 -3.98 5.32
CA CYS A 56 3.06 -3.16 5.18
C CYS A 56 3.83 -3.04 6.50
N PHE A 57 3.13 -2.86 7.62
CA PHE A 57 3.75 -2.82 8.94
C PHE A 57 4.48 -4.12 9.29
N VAL A 58 3.83 -5.27 9.07
CA VAL A 58 4.43 -6.60 9.35
C VAL A 58 5.70 -6.80 8.51
N ILE A 59 5.64 -6.48 7.22
CA ILE A 59 6.77 -6.60 6.30
C ILE A 59 7.91 -5.64 6.69
N LEU A 60 7.60 -4.36 6.92
CA LEU A 60 8.59 -3.37 7.36
C LEU A 60 9.28 -3.78 8.66
N ARG A 61 8.50 -4.21 9.66
CA ARG A 61 9.04 -4.67 10.92
C ARG A 61 10.01 -5.84 10.71
N HIS A 62 9.63 -6.81 9.87
CA HIS A 62 10.48 -7.96 9.56
C HIS A 62 11.78 -7.54 8.90
N LEU A 63 11.71 -6.75 7.82
CA LEU A 63 12.87 -6.25 7.08
C LEU A 63 13.82 -5.43 7.96
N LEU A 64 13.29 -4.58 8.83
CA LEU A 64 14.07 -3.76 9.75
C LEU A 64 14.68 -4.55 10.92
N SER A 65 14.18 -5.76 11.19
CA SER A 65 14.69 -6.63 12.24
C SER A 65 15.81 -7.56 11.75
N ALA A 66 16.05 -7.64 10.45
CA ALA A 66 17.06 -8.51 9.88
C ALA A 66 18.46 -8.03 10.26
N ALA A 67 19.29 -8.96 10.78
CA ALA A 67 20.67 -8.68 11.16
C ALA A 67 21.57 -8.42 9.93
N ASP A 68 21.27 -9.09 8.81
CA ASP A 68 21.98 -8.93 7.54
C ASP A 68 21.20 -8.03 6.58
N PHE A 69 21.71 -6.83 6.39
CA PHE A 69 21.21 -5.90 5.38
C PHE A 69 21.82 -6.26 4.00
N SER A 70 21.47 -7.42 3.48
CA SER A 70 21.83 -7.84 2.12
C SER A 70 21.19 -6.92 1.06
N GLY A 71 21.69 -6.94 -0.17
CA GLY A 71 21.10 -6.18 -1.29
C GLY A 71 19.62 -6.50 -1.50
N LEU A 72 19.22 -7.75 -1.27
CA LEU A 72 17.83 -8.19 -1.35
C LEU A 72 16.92 -7.48 -0.31
N HIS A 73 17.36 -7.39 0.95
CA HIS A 73 16.62 -6.69 2.01
C HIS A 73 16.46 -5.20 1.72
N ARG A 74 17.51 -4.57 1.17
CA ARG A 74 17.44 -3.16 0.73
C ARG A 74 16.42 -2.98 -0.39
N SER A 75 16.45 -3.84 -1.40
CA SER A 75 15.48 -3.77 -2.51
C SER A 75 14.06 -3.96 -2.02
N ALA A 76 13.82 -4.95 -1.15
CA ALA A 76 12.50 -5.17 -0.56
C ALA A 76 12.03 -3.96 0.28
N LEU A 77 12.92 -3.32 1.05
CA LEU A 77 12.61 -2.12 1.83
C LEU A 77 12.24 -0.94 0.91
N VAL A 78 13.02 -0.70 -0.14
CA VAL A 78 12.73 0.36 -1.13
C VAL A 78 11.37 0.11 -1.79
N LEU A 79 11.06 -1.13 -2.17
CA LEU A 79 9.78 -1.46 -2.79
C LEU A 79 8.59 -1.26 -1.84
N VAL A 80 8.70 -1.61 -0.55
CA VAL A 80 7.62 -1.33 0.42
C VAL A 80 7.39 0.18 0.55
N ILE A 81 8.45 0.98 0.62
CA ILE A 81 8.33 2.44 0.68
C ILE A 81 7.70 2.98 -0.62
N ALA A 82 8.11 2.45 -1.78
CA ALA A 82 7.52 2.81 -3.07
C ALA A 82 6.04 2.43 -3.15
N MET A 83 5.64 1.28 -2.60
CA MET A 83 4.23 0.87 -2.49
C MET A 83 3.43 1.83 -1.62
N LEU A 84 3.94 2.22 -0.45
CA LEU A 84 3.27 3.19 0.42
C LEU A 84 3.08 4.54 -0.28
N GLY A 85 4.12 5.04 -0.96
CA GLY A 85 4.05 6.27 -1.76
C GLY A 85 3.11 6.15 -2.96
N GLY A 86 3.16 5.02 -3.66
CA GLY A 86 2.28 4.71 -4.79
C GLY A 86 0.81 4.66 -4.39
N ASN A 87 0.50 4.07 -3.22
CA ASN A 87 -0.85 4.05 -2.68
C ASN A 87 -1.37 5.47 -2.39
N ALA A 88 -0.55 6.32 -1.77
CA ALA A 88 -0.92 7.72 -1.52
C ALA A 88 -1.13 8.49 -2.83
N ALA A 89 -0.26 8.30 -3.82
CA ALA A 89 -0.40 8.91 -5.14
C ALA A 89 -1.68 8.44 -5.85
N TRP A 90 -1.98 7.14 -5.80
CA TRP A 90 -3.21 6.60 -6.37
C TRP A 90 -4.46 7.19 -5.71
N ASN A 91 -4.47 7.31 -4.37
CA ASN A 91 -5.57 7.94 -3.63
C ASN A 91 -5.74 9.42 -4.02
N ALA A 92 -4.65 10.15 -4.25
CA ALA A 92 -4.71 11.53 -4.74
C ALA A 92 -5.36 11.61 -6.14
N LEU A 93 -4.96 10.73 -7.07
CA LEU A 93 -5.55 10.66 -8.42
C LEU A 93 -7.02 10.30 -8.37
N PHE A 94 -7.40 9.31 -7.57
CA PHE A 94 -8.75 8.78 -7.50
C PHE A 94 -9.72 9.74 -6.78
N PHE A 95 -9.37 10.18 -5.58
CA PHE A 95 -10.27 10.98 -4.74
C PHE A 95 -10.14 12.48 -4.95
N ARG A 96 -8.91 13.00 -5.06
CA ARG A 96 -8.72 14.46 -5.13
C ARG A 96 -8.88 15.00 -6.53
N LEU A 97 -8.27 14.35 -7.53
CA LEU A 97 -8.27 14.81 -8.92
C LEU A 97 -9.44 14.25 -9.74
N ASN A 98 -10.19 13.26 -9.21
CA ASN A 98 -11.25 12.55 -9.92
C ASN A 98 -10.79 12.01 -11.30
N ALA A 99 -9.50 11.73 -11.44
CA ALA A 99 -8.88 11.32 -12.68
C ALA A 99 -8.96 9.79 -12.84
N LEU A 100 -10.18 9.24 -13.02
CA LEU A 100 -10.43 7.79 -13.08
C LEU A 100 -9.55 7.07 -14.09
N ARG A 101 -9.34 7.65 -15.28
CA ARG A 101 -8.47 7.05 -16.32
C ARG A 101 -7.01 6.99 -15.87
N LEU A 102 -6.49 8.06 -15.25
CA LEU A 102 -5.13 8.09 -14.71
C LEU A 102 -4.98 7.16 -13.51
N SER A 103 -6.00 7.07 -12.65
CA SER A 103 -6.00 6.13 -11.54
C SER A 103 -5.94 4.68 -12.02
N PHE A 104 -6.67 4.36 -13.09
CA PHE A 104 -6.63 3.03 -13.72
C PHE A 104 -5.25 2.74 -14.34
N LEU A 105 -4.67 3.71 -15.06
CA LEU A 105 -3.32 3.56 -15.63
C LEU A 105 -2.26 3.45 -14.54
N ALA A 106 -2.38 4.20 -13.43
CA ALA A 106 -1.47 4.14 -12.29
C ALA A 106 -1.55 2.80 -11.53
N PHE A 107 -2.65 2.06 -11.69
CA PHE A 107 -2.79 0.73 -11.12
C PHE A 107 -1.80 -0.28 -11.73
N LEU A 108 -1.44 -0.13 -13.01
CA LEU A 108 -0.48 -1.01 -13.68
C LEU A 108 0.91 -0.96 -13.05
N PRO A 109 1.61 0.20 -12.95
CA PRO A 109 2.91 0.26 -12.28
C PRO A 109 2.83 -0.09 -10.80
N TYR A 110 1.73 0.23 -10.12
CA TYR A 110 1.51 -0.19 -8.74
C TYR A 110 1.41 -1.72 -8.62
N GLY A 111 0.67 -2.37 -9.50
CA GLY A 111 0.59 -3.83 -9.57
C GLY A 111 1.96 -4.49 -9.83
N MET A 112 2.77 -3.90 -10.71
CA MET A 112 4.15 -4.37 -10.94
C MET A 112 5.02 -4.25 -9.68
N LEU A 113 4.90 -3.17 -8.91
CA LEU A 113 5.59 -3.02 -7.62
C LEU A 113 5.15 -4.11 -6.63
N ALA A 114 3.85 -4.38 -6.54
CA ALA A 114 3.30 -5.40 -5.65
C ALA A 114 3.78 -6.81 -6.02
N VAL A 115 3.80 -7.13 -7.31
CA VAL A 115 4.35 -8.41 -7.81
C VAL A 115 5.84 -8.53 -7.53
N ALA A 116 6.63 -7.50 -7.84
CA ALA A 116 8.07 -7.49 -7.57
C ALA A 116 8.35 -7.67 -6.07
N GLN A 117 7.61 -6.98 -5.21
CA GLN A 117 7.70 -7.12 -3.76
C GLN A 117 7.36 -8.55 -3.32
N THR A 118 6.31 -9.14 -3.86
CA THR A 118 5.92 -10.53 -3.56
C THR A 118 7.05 -11.50 -3.88
N VAL A 119 7.61 -11.40 -5.08
CA VAL A 119 8.73 -12.26 -5.53
C VAL A 119 9.95 -12.10 -4.63
N LEU A 120 10.32 -10.87 -4.26
CA LEU A 120 11.44 -10.64 -3.36
C LEU A 120 11.20 -11.12 -1.94
N MET A 121 9.96 -11.10 -1.46
CA MET A 121 9.63 -11.54 -0.10
C MET A 121 9.63 -13.06 0.07
N ILE A 122 9.39 -13.85 -0.97
CA ILE A 122 9.37 -15.31 -0.87
C ILE A 122 10.65 -15.88 -0.25
N PRO A 123 11.86 -15.55 -0.72
CA PRO A 123 13.10 -16.06 -0.13
C PRO A 123 13.48 -15.42 1.20
N ILE A 124 13.01 -14.20 1.48
CA ILE A 124 13.35 -13.43 2.68
C ILE A 124 12.41 -13.78 3.83
N TYR A 125 11.11 -13.84 3.54
CA TYR A 125 10.03 -13.99 4.52
C TYR A 125 8.80 -14.58 3.85
N ALA A 126 8.72 -15.91 3.78
CA ALA A 126 7.67 -16.63 3.09
C ALA A 126 6.24 -16.20 3.51
N PHE A 127 6.01 -15.96 4.80
CA PHE A 127 4.71 -15.46 5.30
C PHE A 127 4.35 -14.08 4.73
N GLY A 128 5.32 -13.17 4.60
CA GLY A 128 5.13 -11.88 3.95
C GLY A 128 4.80 -12.01 2.46
N GLY A 129 5.43 -12.96 1.78
CA GLY A 129 5.12 -13.30 0.38
C GLY A 129 3.69 -13.82 0.21
N VAL A 130 3.24 -14.71 1.11
CA VAL A 130 1.85 -15.22 1.12
C VAL A 130 0.84 -14.10 1.37
N LEU A 131 1.10 -13.21 2.34
CA LEU A 131 0.22 -12.07 2.63
C LEU A 131 0.07 -11.15 1.40
N LEU A 132 1.17 -10.85 0.72
CA LEU A 132 1.16 -10.03 -0.49
C LEU A 132 0.42 -10.73 -1.64
N SER A 133 0.64 -12.03 -1.82
CA SER A 133 -0.08 -12.80 -2.85
C SER A 133 -1.59 -12.78 -2.62
N ALA A 134 -2.03 -12.95 -1.37
CA ALA A 134 -3.44 -12.90 -1.02
C ALA A 134 -4.05 -11.50 -1.19
N TYR A 135 -3.24 -10.44 -1.09
CA TYR A 135 -3.69 -9.06 -1.33
C TYR A 135 -3.80 -8.74 -2.82
N CYS A 136 -2.95 -9.32 -3.66
CA CYS A 136 -2.93 -9.10 -5.12
C CYS A 136 -3.93 -9.95 -5.91
N GLY A 137 -4.40 -11.08 -5.33
CA GLY A 137 -5.36 -12.02 -5.96
C GLY A 137 -6.79 -11.66 -5.71
#